data_9e3c9a8d310a0accea0b724c09afa76c
#
_entry.id   9e3c9a8d310a0accea0b724c09afa76c
#
_cell.length_a   1.000
_cell.length_b   1.000
_cell.length_c   1.000
_cell.angle_alpha   90.00
_cell.angle_beta   90.00
_cell.angle_gamma   90.00
#
_symmetry.space_group_name_H-M   'P 1'
#
loop_
_entity.id
_entity.type
_entity.pdbx_description
1 polymer ?
#
loop_
_entity_poly.entity_id
_entity_poly.type
_entity_poly.pdbx_seq_one_letter_code
_entity_poly.pdbx_strand_id
1 'polypeptide(L)'
;MLRKMGKKKVIIVSTVGLIYDGITSVILSYLQAMNLSKMDIYVVSTIKCEQSIKKSIQDLGCHIIELPSRKTETLKYAVQLTKFIRLQKIDVIHAHGNSATLTVEMLAGLLGGCKKRIAHSHNTQCEQVRADKMLRPLFYRLYTDAFACGKAAGEW
;
A
#
# COMPACT_ATOMS: atom_id res chain seq x y z
N MET A 1 31.12 18.02 0.86
CA MET A 1 29.89 18.26 1.65
C MET A 1 28.93 17.09 1.43
N LEU A 2 28.89 16.12 2.34
CA LEU A 2 28.01 14.97 2.23
C LEU A 2 26.56 15.43 2.41
N ARG A 3 25.76 15.39 1.34
CA ARG A 3 24.32 15.65 1.38
C ARG A 3 23.70 14.67 2.38
N LYS A 4 23.25 15.14 3.52
CA LYS A 4 22.50 14.34 4.49
C LYS A 4 21.31 13.72 3.73
N MET A 5 21.40 12.46 3.35
CA MET A 5 20.31 11.76 2.69
C MET A 5 19.15 11.71 3.68
N GLY A 6 18.09 12.45 3.37
CA GLY A 6 16.85 12.40 4.17
C GLY A 6 16.30 10.99 4.21
N LYS A 7 15.50 10.70 5.25
CA LYS A 7 14.80 9.40 5.34
C LYS A 7 13.96 9.16 4.10
N LYS A 8 13.94 7.91 3.61
CA LYS A 8 13.01 7.48 2.56
C LYS A 8 11.59 7.47 3.08
N LYS A 9 10.68 8.10 2.37
CA LYS A 9 9.26 8.13 2.72
C LYS A 9 8.52 7.01 2.03
N VAL A 10 7.92 6.13 2.81
CA VAL A 10 7.21 4.95 2.33
C VAL A 10 5.76 5.01 2.80
N ILE A 11 4.82 4.79 1.89
CA ILE A 11 3.42 4.58 2.23
C ILE A 11 3.04 3.12 2.00
N ILE A 12 2.51 2.47 3.03
CA ILE A 12 2.01 1.09 2.98
C ILE A 12 0.49 1.14 3.03
N VAL A 13 -0.17 0.49 2.08
CA VAL A 13 -1.63 0.47 1.97
C VAL A 13 -2.15 -0.94 2.17
N SER A 14 -3.04 -1.12 3.15
CA SER A 14 -3.86 -2.33 3.28
C SER A 14 -5.23 -2.07 2.66
N THR A 15 -5.61 -2.84 1.62
CA THR A 15 -6.90 -2.68 0.94
C THR A 15 -8.08 -3.27 1.72
N VAL A 16 -7.81 -4.04 2.76
CA VAL A 16 -8.82 -4.68 3.63
C VAL A 16 -8.94 -4.02 5.01
N GLY A 17 -8.20 -2.95 5.26
CA GLY A 17 -8.09 -2.32 6.57
C GLY A 17 -6.94 -2.90 7.41
N LEU A 18 -6.84 -2.48 8.65
CA LEU A 18 -5.85 -2.95 9.62
C LEU A 18 -6.56 -3.76 10.71
N ILE A 19 -6.86 -5.00 10.39
CA ILE A 19 -7.57 -5.97 11.22
C ILE A 19 -6.71 -7.22 11.44
N TYR A 20 -7.16 -8.13 12.29
CA TYR A 20 -6.47 -9.41 12.50
C TYR A 20 -6.67 -10.33 11.29
N ASP A 21 -5.80 -10.21 10.29
CA ASP A 21 -5.78 -11.03 9.08
C ASP A 21 -4.36 -11.28 8.57
N GLY A 22 -4.24 -12.06 7.49
CA GLY A 22 -2.95 -12.40 6.89
C GLY A 22 -2.21 -11.19 6.31
N ILE A 23 -2.92 -10.24 5.72
CA ILE A 23 -2.32 -9.03 5.12
C ILE A 23 -1.70 -8.15 6.22
N THR A 24 -2.45 -7.88 7.27
CA THR A 24 -1.96 -7.10 8.41
C THR A 24 -0.78 -7.79 9.11
N SER A 25 -0.81 -9.12 9.24
CA SER A 25 0.30 -9.89 9.82
C SER A 25 1.58 -9.74 8.98
N VAL A 26 1.46 -9.78 7.65
CA VAL A 26 2.59 -9.56 6.74
C VAL A 26 3.11 -8.13 6.86
N ILE A 27 2.23 -7.12 6.90
CA ILE A 27 2.63 -5.72 7.08
C ILE A 27 3.39 -5.54 8.39
N LEU A 28 2.89 -6.05 9.50
CA LEU A 28 3.56 -5.97 10.81
C LEU A 28 4.93 -6.66 10.79
N SER A 29 5.03 -7.83 10.17
CA SER A 29 6.29 -8.55 10.03
C SER A 29 7.32 -7.74 9.23
N TYR A 30 6.92 -7.08 8.15
CA TYR A 30 7.81 -6.19 7.40
C TYR A 30 8.23 -4.98 8.24
N LEU A 31 7.30 -4.34 8.95
CA LEU A 31 7.64 -3.18 9.79
C LEU A 31 8.64 -3.55 10.89
N GLN A 32 8.51 -4.73 11.47
CA GLN A 32 9.45 -5.24 12.50
C GLN A 32 10.83 -5.58 11.92
N ALA A 33 10.90 -6.03 10.66
CA ALA A 33 12.14 -6.42 10.00
C ALA A 33 12.87 -5.25 9.30
N MET A 34 12.16 -4.17 8.97
CA MET A 34 12.73 -3.01 8.27
C MET A 34 13.63 -2.16 9.17
N ASN A 35 14.66 -1.55 8.57
CA ASN A 35 15.46 -0.53 9.28
C ASN A 35 14.71 0.82 9.28
N LEU A 36 13.83 1.00 10.26
CA LEU A 36 12.99 2.18 10.40
C LEU A 36 13.78 3.47 10.69
N SER A 37 15.05 3.37 11.12
CA SER A 37 15.88 4.57 11.33
C SER A 37 16.17 5.34 10.05
N LYS A 38 16.10 4.66 8.89
CA LYS A 38 16.33 5.21 7.54
C LYS A 38 15.05 5.54 6.79
N MET A 39 13.90 5.24 7.36
CA MET A 39 12.59 5.35 6.71
C MET A 39 11.63 6.18 7.55
N ASP A 40 10.72 6.86 6.86
CA ASP A 40 9.56 7.53 7.44
C ASP A 40 8.32 6.85 6.85
N ILE A 41 7.63 6.06 7.65
CA ILE A 41 6.61 5.13 7.18
C ILE A 41 5.22 5.59 7.57
N TYR A 42 4.34 5.63 6.58
CA TYR A 42 2.92 5.92 6.68
C TYR A 42 2.13 4.66 6.35
N VAL A 43 1.28 4.21 7.25
CA VAL A 43 0.40 3.04 7.04
C VAL A 43 -1.03 3.53 6.86
N VAL A 44 -1.64 3.19 5.74
CA VAL A 44 -3.00 3.62 5.39
C VAL A 44 -4.01 2.57 5.83
N SER A 45 -5.00 3.01 6.61
CA SER A 45 -6.21 2.25 6.87
C SER A 45 -7.36 2.79 6.02
N THR A 46 -8.04 1.91 5.29
CA THR A 46 -9.09 2.29 4.33
C THR A 46 -10.51 1.96 4.81
N ILE A 47 -10.67 1.17 5.88
CA ILE A 47 -11.98 0.71 6.35
C ILE A 47 -12.01 0.73 7.88
N LYS A 48 -11.25 -0.15 8.51
CA LYS A 48 -11.23 -0.37 9.95
C LYS A 48 -9.79 -0.50 10.44
N CYS A 49 -9.51 0.04 11.60
CA CYS A 49 -8.24 -0.14 12.29
C CYS A 49 -8.49 -0.62 13.71
N GLU A 50 -8.05 -1.83 14.03
CA GLU A 50 -8.09 -2.34 15.40
C GLU A 50 -7.09 -1.58 16.28
N GLN A 51 -7.53 -1.20 17.48
CA GLN A 51 -6.75 -0.33 18.37
C GLN A 51 -5.38 -0.93 18.78
N SER A 52 -5.33 -2.24 19.01
CA SER A 52 -4.09 -2.95 19.32
C SER A 52 -3.10 -2.92 18.15
N ILE A 53 -3.59 -3.09 16.91
CA ILE A 53 -2.78 -3.01 15.68
C ILE A 53 -2.29 -1.58 15.47
N LYS A 54 -3.18 -0.60 15.64
CA LYS A 54 -2.85 0.82 15.59
C LYS A 54 -1.72 1.16 16.55
N LYS A 55 -1.85 0.71 17.80
CA LYS A 55 -0.83 0.90 18.82
C LYS A 55 0.49 0.23 18.43
N SER A 56 0.48 -1.02 17.97
CA SER A 56 1.69 -1.75 17.56
C SER A 56 2.45 -1.02 16.44
N ILE A 57 1.73 -0.47 15.44
CA ILE A 57 2.33 0.30 14.35
C ILE A 57 2.94 1.62 14.87
N GLN A 58 2.23 2.32 15.77
CA GLN A 58 2.70 3.58 16.35
C GLN A 58 3.90 3.37 17.29
N ASP A 59 3.92 2.29 18.07
CA ASP A 59 5.04 1.93 18.95
C ASP A 59 6.34 1.65 18.16
N LEU A 60 6.21 1.23 16.89
CA LEU A 60 7.34 1.12 15.95
C LEU A 60 7.80 2.47 15.36
N GLY A 61 7.13 3.59 15.71
CA GLY A 61 7.43 4.91 15.19
C GLY A 61 6.86 5.18 13.78
N CYS A 62 5.87 4.40 13.34
CA CYS A 62 5.17 4.59 12.07
C CYS A 62 3.92 5.45 12.25
N HIS A 63 3.51 6.14 11.19
CA HIS A 63 2.33 6.99 11.17
C HIS A 63 1.12 6.23 10.64
N ILE A 64 -0.05 6.40 11.24
CA ILE A 64 -1.31 5.89 10.72
C ILE A 64 -2.05 7.01 9.99
N ILE A 65 -2.50 6.71 8.77
CA ILE A 65 -3.31 7.60 7.93
C ILE A 65 -4.66 6.97 7.68
N GLU A 66 -5.72 7.64 8.07
CA GLU A 66 -7.08 7.22 7.81
C GLU A 66 -7.59 7.91 6.54
N LEU A 67 -7.98 7.12 5.54
CA LEU A 67 -8.54 7.57 4.28
C LEU A 67 -9.98 7.08 4.14
N PRO A 68 -10.79 7.71 3.24
CA PRO A 68 -12.13 7.22 2.92
C PRO A 68 -12.14 5.75 2.52
N SER A 69 -13.29 5.12 2.69
CA SER A 69 -13.45 3.71 2.31
C SER A 69 -13.11 3.49 0.84
N ARG A 70 -12.11 2.67 0.58
CA ARG A 70 -11.71 2.28 -0.77
C ARG A 70 -12.85 1.57 -1.52
N LYS A 71 -13.69 0.83 -0.82
CA LYS A 71 -14.78 0.03 -1.40
C LYS A 71 -15.99 0.87 -1.78
N THR A 72 -16.37 1.84 -0.95
CA THR A 72 -17.61 2.62 -1.11
C THR A 72 -17.37 4.04 -1.64
N GLU A 73 -16.17 4.58 -1.46
CA GLU A 73 -15.79 5.93 -1.87
C GLU A 73 -14.49 5.93 -2.72
N THR A 74 -14.37 5.00 -3.66
CA THR A 74 -13.13 4.72 -4.41
C THR A 74 -12.51 5.98 -5.02
N LEU A 75 -13.30 6.85 -5.65
CA LEU A 75 -12.78 8.07 -6.27
C LEU A 75 -12.23 9.05 -5.23
N LYS A 76 -12.96 9.27 -4.15
CA LYS A 76 -12.55 10.16 -3.06
C LYS A 76 -11.28 9.64 -2.39
N TYR A 77 -11.22 8.32 -2.15
CA TYR A 77 -10.03 7.63 -1.67
C TYR A 77 -8.83 7.86 -2.58
N ALA A 78 -8.98 7.58 -3.90
CA ALA A 78 -7.90 7.74 -4.88
C ALA A 78 -7.37 9.19 -4.94
N VAL A 79 -8.27 10.17 -4.93
CA VAL A 79 -7.91 11.60 -4.92
C VAL A 79 -7.16 11.98 -3.64
N GLN A 80 -7.64 11.54 -2.48
CA GLN A 80 -6.98 11.87 -1.21
C GLN A 80 -5.62 11.17 -1.07
N LEU A 81 -5.51 9.90 -1.48
CA LEU A 81 -4.25 9.18 -1.53
C LEU A 81 -3.24 9.87 -2.46
N THR A 82 -3.66 10.26 -3.65
CA THR A 82 -2.82 11.01 -4.61
C THR A 82 -2.31 12.32 -4.01
N LYS A 83 -3.21 13.11 -3.39
CA LYS A 83 -2.85 14.37 -2.74
C LYS A 83 -1.84 14.15 -1.60
N PHE A 84 -2.09 13.15 -0.75
CA PHE A 84 -1.18 12.81 0.34
C PHE A 84 0.21 12.43 -0.18
N ILE A 85 0.29 11.54 -1.17
CA ILE A 85 1.55 11.13 -1.80
C ILE A 85 2.33 12.33 -2.32
N ARG A 86 1.65 13.24 -3.03
CA ARG A 86 2.27 14.44 -3.60
C ARG A 86 2.76 15.41 -2.53
N LEU A 87 1.92 15.73 -1.54
CA LEU A 87 2.23 16.70 -0.49
C LEU A 87 3.36 16.20 0.41
N GLN A 88 3.35 14.92 0.78
CA GLN A 88 4.40 14.32 1.60
C GLN A 88 5.66 13.95 0.81
N LYS A 89 5.62 14.03 -0.53
CA LYS A 89 6.72 13.61 -1.43
C LYS A 89 7.12 12.16 -1.16
N ILE A 90 6.16 11.26 -1.21
CA ILE A 90 6.37 9.83 -0.96
C ILE A 90 7.28 9.24 -2.03
N ASP A 91 8.34 8.53 -1.63
CA ASP A 91 9.28 7.87 -2.54
C ASP A 91 8.75 6.52 -3.03
N VAL A 92 8.10 5.77 -2.14
CA VAL A 92 7.64 4.39 -2.38
C VAL A 92 6.21 4.21 -1.91
N ILE A 93 5.34 3.67 -2.77
CA ILE A 93 4.06 3.10 -2.37
C ILE A 93 4.15 1.58 -2.42
N HIS A 94 3.75 0.90 -1.34
CA HIS A 94 3.65 -0.55 -1.22
C HIS A 94 2.22 -0.91 -0.87
N ALA A 95 1.45 -1.35 -1.88
CA ALA A 95 0.04 -1.67 -1.72
C ALA A 95 -0.17 -3.18 -1.61
N HIS A 96 -0.85 -3.58 -0.54
CA HIS A 96 -1.20 -4.96 -0.23
C HIS A 96 -2.67 -5.22 -0.54
N GLY A 97 -2.93 -6.23 -1.36
CA GLY A 97 -4.29 -6.60 -1.75
C GLY A 97 -4.30 -7.71 -2.79
N ASN A 98 -5.34 -7.72 -3.60
CA ASN A 98 -5.53 -8.75 -4.62
C ASN A 98 -5.43 -8.15 -6.02
N SER A 99 -4.43 -8.62 -6.76
CA SER A 99 -4.30 -8.51 -8.21
C SER A 99 -4.54 -7.10 -8.82
N ALA A 100 -5.12 -7.06 -10.02
CA ALA A 100 -5.29 -5.83 -10.79
C ALA A 100 -6.24 -4.79 -10.16
N THR A 101 -6.95 -5.12 -9.09
CA THR A 101 -7.70 -4.11 -8.34
C THR A 101 -6.78 -3.09 -7.66
N LEU A 102 -5.49 -3.43 -7.45
CA LEU A 102 -4.45 -2.50 -6.98
C LEU A 102 -4.11 -1.40 -8.00
N THR A 103 -4.71 -1.42 -9.19
CA THR A 103 -4.60 -0.33 -10.19
C THR A 103 -4.89 1.04 -9.57
N VAL A 104 -5.83 1.12 -8.62
CA VAL A 104 -6.19 2.38 -7.94
C VAL A 104 -5.00 2.96 -7.20
N GLU A 105 -4.31 2.14 -6.42
CA GLU A 105 -3.14 2.54 -5.62
C GLU A 105 -1.93 2.83 -6.52
N MET A 106 -1.72 2.02 -7.54
CA MET A 106 -0.63 2.22 -8.50
C MET A 106 -0.81 3.51 -9.29
N LEU A 107 -2.04 3.81 -9.72
CA LEU A 107 -2.38 5.05 -10.41
C LEU A 107 -2.24 6.28 -9.48
N ALA A 108 -2.74 6.18 -8.25
CA ALA A 108 -2.56 7.23 -7.24
C ALA A 108 -1.07 7.50 -6.98
N GLY A 109 -0.25 6.46 -6.90
CA GLY A 109 1.20 6.54 -6.77
C GLY A 109 1.85 7.26 -7.95
N LEU A 110 1.49 6.89 -9.18
CA LEU A 110 1.99 7.54 -10.40
C LEU A 110 1.61 9.02 -10.45
N LEU A 111 0.33 9.35 -10.28
CA LEU A 111 -0.18 10.72 -10.32
C LEU A 111 0.35 11.56 -9.15
N GLY A 112 0.64 10.94 -8.01
CA GLY A 112 1.28 11.58 -6.86
C GLY A 112 2.76 11.84 -7.03
N GLY A 113 3.40 11.27 -8.07
CA GLY A 113 4.82 11.43 -8.35
C GLY A 113 5.72 10.41 -7.67
N CYS A 114 5.14 9.31 -7.16
CA CYS A 114 5.87 8.24 -6.51
C CYS A 114 6.65 7.41 -7.54
N LYS A 115 7.98 7.31 -7.36
CA LYS A 115 8.85 6.64 -8.34
C LYS A 115 8.81 5.11 -8.24
N LYS A 116 8.64 4.57 -7.05
CA LYS A 116 8.54 3.13 -6.80
C LYS A 116 7.12 2.77 -6.38
N ARG A 117 6.51 1.89 -7.15
CA ARG A 117 5.12 1.44 -6.94
C ARG A 117 5.09 -0.07 -6.88
N ILE A 118 5.00 -0.60 -5.67
CA ILE A 118 5.06 -2.03 -5.37
C ILE A 118 3.63 -2.55 -5.19
N ALA A 119 3.24 -3.47 -6.04
CA ALA A 119 2.00 -4.23 -5.91
C ALA A 119 2.29 -5.57 -5.23
N HIS A 120 1.63 -5.86 -4.10
CA HIS A 120 1.83 -7.08 -3.34
C HIS A 120 0.56 -7.91 -3.30
N SER A 121 0.56 -9.03 -4.04
CA SER A 121 -0.56 -9.96 -4.09
C SER A 121 -0.51 -10.95 -2.94
N HIS A 122 -1.65 -11.13 -2.26
CA HIS A 122 -1.80 -12.05 -1.14
C HIS A 122 -2.61 -13.30 -1.46
N ASN A 123 -3.47 -13.24 -2.49
CA ASN A 123 -4.39 -14.33 -2.84
C ASN A 123 -4.23 -14.76 -4.29
N THR A 124 -4.59 -16.01 -4.55
CA THR A 124 -4.66 -16.61 -5.88
C THR A 124 -5.95 -16.30 -6.62
N GLN A 125 -6.96 -15.76 -5.92
CA GLN A 125 -8.28 -15.45 -6.49
C GLN A 125 -8.73 -14.05 -6.08
N CYS A 126 -9.48 -13.41 -6.97
CA CYS A 126 -10.10 -12.11 -6.73
C CYS A 126 -11.61 -12.24 -6.84
N GLU A 127 -12.35 -11.77 -5.83
CA GLU A 127 -13.82 -11.74 -5.87
C GLU A 127 -14.36 -10.87 -7.01
N GLN A 128 -13.63 -9.78 -7.35
CA GLN A 128 -14.01 -8.85 -8.41
C GLN A 128 -13.46 -9.27 -9.79
N VAL A 129 -13.72 -10.51 -10.23
CA VAL A 129 -13.14 -11.12 -11.44
C VAL A 129 -13.29 -10.24 -12.70
N ARG A 130 -14.44 -9.59 -12.89
CA ARG A 130 -14.69 -8.72 -14.06
C ARG A 130 -13.82 -7.47 -14.01
N ALA A 131 -13.79 -6.79 -12.88
CA ALA A 131 -12.97 -5.60 -12.68
C ALA A 131 -11.48 -5.92 -12.81
N ASP A 132 -11.06 -7.05 -12.26
CA ASP A 132 -9.70 -7.54 -12.37
C ASP A 132 -9.28 -7.73 -13.84
N LYS A 133 -10.04 -8.50 -14.63
CA LYS A 133 -9.73 -8.73 -16.04
C LYS A 133 -9.68 -7.43 -16.86
N MET A 134 -10.58 -6.50 -16.58
CA MET A 134 -10.62 -5.21 -17.27
C MET A 134 -9.43 -4.32 -16.91
N LEU A 135 -8.98 -4.35 -15.65
CA LEU A 135 -7.90 -3.49 -15.16
C LEU A 135 -6.50 -4.05 -15.43
N ARG A 136 -6.35 -5.34 -15.73
CA ARG A 136 -5.04 -6.00 -15.94
C ARG A 136 -4.12 -5.28 -16.93
N PRO A 137 -4.57 -4.88 -18.14
CA PRO A 137 -3.68 -4.23 -19.11
C PRO A 137 -3.10 -2.90 -18.58
N LEU A 138 -3.90 -2.16 -17.82
CA LEU A 138 -3.46 -0.92 -17.18
C LEU A 138 -2.57 -1.23 -15.97
N PHE A 139 -2.97 -2.17 -15.14
CA PHE A 139 -2.21 -2.59 -13.95
C PHE A 139 -0.76 -2.94 -14.28
N TYR A 140 -0.53 -3.77 -15.30
CA TYR A 140 0.82 -4.18 -15.71
C TYR A 140 1.73 -3.05 -16.20
N ARG A 141 1.15 -1.90 -16.53
CA ARG A 141 1.91 -0.69 -16.91
C ARG A 141 2.17 0.26 -15.75
N LEU A 142 1.48 0.08 -14.63
CA LEU A 142 1.49 1.05 -13.52
C LEU A 142 2.46 0.68 -12.41
N TYR A 143 2.55 -0.60 -12.03
CA TYR A 143 3.51 -0.99 -10.99
C TYR A 143 4.95 -0.99 -11.53
N THR A 144 5.91 -0.77 -10.65
CA THR A 144 7.35 -0.87 -10.98
C THR A 144 7.94 -2.16 -10.48
N ASP A 145 7.36 -2.72 -9.42
CA ASP A 145 7.80 -3.95 -8.78
C ASP A 145 6.57 -4.72 -8.30
N ALA A 146 6.62 -6.03 -8.35
CA ALA A 146 5.54 -6.91 -7.88
C ALA A 146 6.07 -7.91 -6.86
N PHE A 147 5.31 -8.09 -5.78
CA PHE A 147 5.56 -9.10 -4.75
C PHE A 147 4.36 -10.03 -4.65
N ALA A 148 4.61 -11.25 -4.20
CA ALA A 148 3.57 -12.23 -3.93
C ALA A 148 3.91 -13.01 -2.66
N CYS A 149 2.90 -13.33 -1.85
CA CYS A 149 3.07 -14.12 -0.63
C CYS A 149 3.43 -15.59 -0.88
N GLY A 150 3.29 -16.05 -2.11
CA GLY A 150 3.63 -17.42 -2.51
C GLY A 150 3.59 -17.59 -4.03
N LYS A 151 4.12 -18.71 -4.54
CA LYS A 151 4.20 -19.00 -5.96
C LYS A 151 2.84 -18.87 -6.67
N ALA A 152 1.81 -19.50 -6.12
CA ALA A 152 0.46 -19.47 -6.70
C ALA A 152 -0.15 -18.04 -6.76
N ALA A 153 0.17 -17.15 -5.79
CA ALA A 153 -0.26 -15.77 -5.81
C ALA A 153 0.52 -14.92 -6.83
N GLY A 154 1.72 -15.35 -7.22
CA GLY A 154 2.55 -14.67 -8.22
C GLY A 154 2.27 -15.11 -9.67
N GLU A 155 1.67 -16.27 -9.86
CA GLU A 155 1.33 -16.82 -11.19
C GLU A 155 -0.06 -16.36 -11.68
N TRP A 156 -0.82 -15.68 -10.85
CA TRP A 156 -2.18 -15.21 -11.12
C TRP A 156 -2.15 -13.76 -11.64
#